data_d29c605a2e875aaa96f54d7c258d321d
#
_entry.id   d29c605a2e875aaa96f54d7c258d321d
#
_cell.length_a   1.000
_cell.length_b   1.000
_cell.length_c   1.000
_cell.angle_alpha   90.00
_cell.angle_beta   90.00
_cell.angle_gamma   90.00
#
_symmetry.space_group_name_H-M   'P 1'
#
loop_
_entity.id
_entity.type
_entity.pdbx_description
1 polymer ?
#
loop_
_entity_poly.entity_id
_entity_poly.type
_entity_poly.pdbx_seq_one_letter_code
_entity_poly.pdbx_strand_id
1 'polypeptide(L)'
;MSTNPTQQTIETLAKEKGIEPEVIISAIEEAVKTASRKYYKTNEDLQARFNRETGQVDLFALKQIVAEVTDPATQVSLAEAQELYGDEAEVGMEIEFPKSTEVLGRIAAQTAKQVIFQKVREAERENIFAEYNQRIGEVMTGGVKRFENGDIVLELGRIEAVLPRKEQSRAESYAPGDRVRAVIKAVNRSAKGPQIVLSRTDAALLVKLFEQEVPEIYDGTVVIKGAVREAGDRAKVAVYSRERDVDPVGAYVGMKGTRVQSIIRELRGEKIDIVEWSDDSVAFVTNALSPAKVQRVSIVDDHERVMEVVVEDKQLSLAIGKKGQNVRLAAKLTGWRIDIKSEEEKRREVEAQLERLEVPGEPGEAGEGEAPIPELVLPDIHDEIVASLRDAGYQTAAQVAAASIETLMEIPGIDEGTAESVLVAATAQAEVERAEAERAEAE
;
A
#
# COMPACT_ATOMS: atom_id res chain seq x y z
N MET A 1 55.23 -0.67 -14.73
CA MET A 1 54.52 -1.96 -14.80
C MET A 1 53.63 -1.92 -16.03
N SER A 2 53.89 -2.76 -17.02
CA SER A 2 53.09 -2.81 -18.26
C SER A 2 51.73 -3.45 -17.94
N THR A 3 50.71 -2.65 -17.83
CA THR A 3 49.32 -3.14 -17.61
C THR A 3 48.89 -3.94 -18.84
N ASN A 4 48.43 -5.16 -18.60
CA ASN A 4 47.99 -6.07 -19.66
C ASN A 4 46.80 -5.45 -20.43
N PRO A 5 46.73 -5.57 -21.77
CA PRO A 5 45.62 -5.03 -22.58
C PRO A 5 44.25 -5.46 -22.13
N THR A 6 44.11 -6.71 -21.65
CA THR A 6 42.82 -7.26 -21.13
C THR A 6 42.43 -6.52 -19.86
N GLN A 7 43.34 -6.30 -18.93
CA GLN A 7 43.06 -5.57 -17.69
C GLN A 7 42.68 -4.09 -17.99
N GLN A 8 43.35 -3.43 -18.90
CA GLN A 8 43.03 -2.05 -19.34
C GLN A 8 41.59 -2.01 -19.93
N THR A 9 41.23 -3.00 -20.71
CA THR A 9 39.85 -3.09 -21.28
C THR A 9 38.79 -3.28 -20.17
N ILE A 10 39.09 -4.11 -19.19
CA ILE A 10 38.19 -4.32 -18.01
C ILE A 10 38.05 -3.01 -17.22
N GLU A 11 39.14 -2.33 -16.93
CA GLU A 11 39.12 -1.05 -16.19
C GLU A 11 38.39 0.06 -16.96
N THR A 12 38.56 0.11 -18.29
CA THR A 12 37.86 1.10 -19.14
C THR A 12 36.33 0.80 -19.13
N LEU A 13 35.93 -0.45 -19.31
CA LEU A 13 34.54 -0.86 -19.27
C LEU A 13 33.90 -0.61 -17.90
N ALA A 14 34.64 -0.91 -16.84
CA ALA A 14 34.23 -0.66 -15.45
C ALA A 14 33.96 0.82 -15.23
N LYS A 15 34.86 1.69 -15.67
CA LYS A 15 34.73 3.14 -15.56
C LYS A 15 33.58 3.71 -16.41
N GLU A 16 33.40 3.23 -17.64
CA GLU A 16 32.30 3.66 -18.53
C GLU A 16 30.93 3.29 -17.97
N LYS A 17 30.83 2.14 -17.30
CA LYS A 17 29.58 1.60 -16.76
C LYS A 17 29.33 1.95 -15.28
N GLY A 18 30.33 2.55 -14.60
CA GLY A 18 30.23 2.91 -13.19
C GLY A 18 30.14 1.70 -12.26
N ILE A 19 30.83 0.60 -12.60
CA ILE A 19 30.87 -0.65 -11.83
C ILE A 19 32.29 -0.97 -11.41
N GLU A 20 32.45 -1.78 -10.37
CA GLU A 20 33.78 -2.21 -9.94
C GLU A 20 34.41 -3.21 -10.92
N PRO A 21 35.72 -3.11 -11.21
CA PRO A 21 36.41 -4.07 -12.10
C PRO A 21 36.28 -5.52 -11.67
N GLU A 22 36.22 -5.76 -10.37
CA GLU A 22 36.05 -7.09 -9.75
C GLU A 22 34.77 -7.78 -10.20
N VAL A 23 33.69 -7.04 -10.44
CA VAL A 23 32.40 -7.59 -10.93
C VAL A 23 32.57 -8.15 -12.34
N ILE A 24 33.37 -7.49 -13.19
CA ILE A 24 33.65 -7.96 -14.54
C ILE A 24 34.58 -9.17 -14.51
N ILE A 25 35.59 -9.16 -13.64
CA ILE A 25 36.52 -10.30 -13.45
C ILE A 25 35.74 -11.54 -13.00
N SER A 26 34.93 -11.42 -11.97
CA SER A 26 34.07 -12.51 -11.48
C SER A 26 33.14 -13.05 -12.57
N ALA A 27 32.58 -12.17 -13.41
CA ALA A 27 31.75 -12.57 -14.55
C ALA A 27 32.53 -13.39 -15.59
N ILE A 28 33.79 -13.04 -15.84
CA ILE A 28 34.68 -13.77 -16.76
C ILE A 28 35.01 -15.15 -16.17
N GLU A 29 35.36 -15.23 -14.90
CA GLU A 29 35.65 -16.48 -14.18
C GLU A 29 34.44 -17.42 -14.21
N GLU A 30 33.24 -16.93 -13.90
CA GLU A 30 32.01 -17.71 -13.92
C GLU A 30 31.64 -18.17 -15.35
N ALA A 31 31.90 -17.35 -16.35
CA ALA A 31 31.69 -17.71 -17.75
C ALA A 31 32.61 -18.85 -18.19
N VAL A 32 33.90 -18.80 -17.85
CA VAL A 32 34.87 -19.85 -18.15
C VAL A 32 34.51 -21.13 -17.40
N LYS A 33 34.17 -21.03 -16.11
CA LYS A 33 33.70 -22.16 -15.29
C LYS A 33 32.48 -22.84 -15.91
N THR A 34 31.48 -22.06 -16.33
CA THR A 34 30.24 -22.59 -16.96
C THR A 34 30.51 -23.23 -18.31
N ALA A 35 31.34 -22.61 -19.15
CA ALA A 35 31.74 -23.14 -20.45
C ALA A 35 32.52 -24.47 -20.29
N SER A 36 33.40 -24.52 -19.31
CA SER A 36 34.23 -25.69 -19.00
C SER A 36 33.39 -26.87 -18.53
N ARG A 37 32.44 -26.64 -17.61
CA ARG A 37 31.50 -27.70 -17.17
C ARG A 37 30.71 -28.28 -18.34
N LYS A 38 30.23 -27.44 -19.23
CA LYS A 38 29.48 -27.86 -20.41
C LYS A 38 30.34 -28.65 -21.40
N TYR A 39 31.60 -28.26 -21.55
CA TYR A 39 32.55 -28.91 -22.48
C TYR A 39 33.02 -30.26 -21.95
N TYR A 40 33.56 -30.29 -20.73
CA TYR A 40 34.12 -31.51 -20.14
C TYR A 40 33.06 -32.52 -19.72
N LYS A 41 31.79 -32.10 -19.59
CA LYS A 41 30.68 -32.95 -19.11
C LYS A 41 31.02 -33.72 -17.83
N THR A 42 31.78 -33.08 -16.95
CA THR A 42 32.34 -33.71 -15.74
C THR A 42 31.60 -33.22 -14.51
N ASN A 43 31.58 -34.06 -13.48
CA ASN A 43 31.11 -33.68 -12.13
C ASN A 43 32.22 -33.06 -11.27
N GLU A 44 33.42 -32.82 -11.84
CA GLU A 44 34.51 -32.15 -11.13
C GLU A 44 34.09 -30.75 -10.66
N ASP A 45 34.52 -30.37 -9.47
CA ASP A 45 34.37 -28.99 -9.02
C ASP A 45 35.42 -28.12 -9.70
N LEU A 46 34.99 -27.43 -10.77
CA LEU A 46 35.86 -26.56 -11.56
C LEU A 46 35.84 -25.15 -10.97
N GLN A 47 37.01 -24.59 -10.77
CA GLN A 47 37.21 -23.17 -10.45
C GLN A 47 38.02 -22.47 -11.53
N ALA A 48 37.66 -21.22 -11.79
CA ALA A 48 38.35 -20.35 -12.74
C ALA A 48 38.86 -19.11 -12.00
N ARG A 49 40.10 -18.72 -12.24
CA ARG A 49 40.73 -17.55 -11.61
C ARG A 49 41.39 -16.68 -12.67
N PHE A 50 41.07 -15.38 -12.68
CA PHE A 50 41.67 -14.42 -13.61
C PHE A 50 43.08 -14.06 -13.15
N ASN A 51 44.05 -14.35 -13.99
CA ASN A 51 45.45 -13.99 -13.78
C ASN A 51 45.70 -12.58 -14.28
N ARG A 52 45.95 -11.65 -13.37
CA ARG A 52 46.15 -10.22 -13.70
C ARG A 52 47.46 -9.97 -14.45
N GLU A 53 48.45 -10.83 -14.30
CA GLU A 53 49.75 -10.67 -14.99
C GLU A 53 49.65 -11.11 -16.43
N THR A 54 49.06 -12.26 -16.70
CA THR A 54 48.93 -12.84 -18.06
C THR A 54 47.71 -12.31 -18.80
N GLY A 55 46.65 -11.87 -18.08
CA GLY A 55 45.35 -11.47 -18.62
C GLY A 55 44.52 -12.67 -19.13
N GLN A 56 44.88 -13.87 -18.71
CA GLN A 56 44.19 -15.11 -19.01
C GLN A 56 43.44 -15.63 -17.81
N VAL A 57 42.51 -16.56 -18.01
CA VAL A 57 41.81 -17.23 -16.94
C VAL A 57 42.37 -18.64 -16.81
N ASP A 58 42.94 -18.89 -15.67
CA ASP A 58 43.41 -20.22 -15.30
C ASP A 58 42.24 -21.05 -14.76
N LEU A 59 42.13 -22.30 -15.18
CA LEU A 59 41.09 -23.25 -14.81
C LEU A 59 41.67 -24.35 -13.95
N PHE A 60 41.04 -24.62 -12.81
CA PHE A 60 41.43 -25.64 -11.88
C PHE A 60 40.26 -26.58 -11.59
N ALA A 61 40.57 -27.87 -11.40
CA ALA A 61 39.66 -28.82 -10.76
C ALA A 61 40.06 -28.94 -9.29
N LEU A 62 39.13 -28.65 -8.38
CA LEU A 62 39.35 -28.91 -6.95
C LEU A 62 39.09 -30.37 -6.64
N LYS A 63 40.04 -30.98 -5.96
CA LYS A 63 39.89 -32.33 -5.43
C LYS A 63 40.27 -32.37 -3.98
N GLN A 64 39.45 -33.05 -3.18
CA GLN A 64 39.72 -33.27 -1.77
C GLN A 64 40.65 -34.49 -1.56
N ILE A 65 41.67 -34.35 -0.72
CA ILE A 65 42.52 -35.45 -0.34
C ILE A 65 41.77 -36.37 0.62
N VAL A 66 41.69 -37.64 0.27
CA VAL A 66 41.02 -38.67 1.06
C VAL A 66 41.94 -39.89 1.26
N ALA A 67 41.71 -40.66 2.29
CA ALA A 67 42.44 -41.91 2.50
C ALA A 67 42.06 -43.00 1.48
N GLU A 68 40.77 -43.11 1.13
CA GLU A 68 40.22 -43.98 0.12
C GLU A 68 39.38 -43.19 -0.85
N VAL A 69 39.71 -43.26 -2.14
CA VAL A 69 39.00 -42.53 -3.21
C VAL A 69 37.71 -43.28 -3.57
N THR A 70 36.57 -42.64 -3.27
CA THR A 70 35.23 -43.11 -3.64
C THR A 70 34.75 -42.50 -4.94
N ASP A 71 35.10 -41.25 -5.24
CA ASP A 71 34.76 -40.51 -6.46
C ASP A 71 36.03 -39.86 -7.04
N PRO A 72 36.62 -40.42 -8.10
CA PRO A 72 37.81 -39.89 -8.77
C PRO A 72 37.62 -38.48 -9.36
N ALA A 73 36.37 -38.02 -9.56
CA ALA A 73 36.11 -36.69 -10.07
C ALA A 73 36.37 -35.58 -9.03
N THR A 74 36.07 -35.87 -7.77
CA THR A 74 36.13 -34.90 -6.67
C THR A 74 37.16 -35.20 -5.62
N GLN A 75 37.79 -36.40 -5.69
CA GLN A 75 38.72 -36.87 -4.67
C GLN A 75 40.04 -37.34 -5.28
N VAL A 76 41.09 -37.27 -4.49
CA VAL A 76 42.44 -37.74 -4.80
C VAL A 76 43.04 -38.48 -3.57
N SER A 77 43.81 -39.53 -3.83
CA SER A 77 44.45 -40.25 -2.73
C SER A 77 45.59 -39.44 -2.11
N LEU A 78 45.84 -39.70 -0.81
CA LEU A 78 46.95 -39.05 -0.12
C LEU A 78 48.32 -39.35 -0.79
N ALA A 79 48.55 -40.58 -1.28
CA ALA A 79 49.77 -40.93 -1.96
C ALA A 79 50.03 -40.15 -3.23
N GLU A 80 48.98 -39.97 -4.07
CA GLU A 80 49.04 -39.19 -5.30
C GLU A 80 49.19 -37.69 -5.01
N ALA A 81 48.56 -37.23 -3.94
CA ALA A 81 48.68 -35.82 -3.50
C ALA A 81 50.11 -35.50 -2.98
N GLN A 82 50.73 -36.43 -2.25
CA GLN A 82 52.09 -36.28 -1.76
C GLN A 82 53.13 -36.36 -2.91
N GLU A 83 52.89 -37.18 -3.92
CA GLU A 83 53.77 -37.23 -5.08
C GLU A 83 53.80 -35.90 -5.87
N LEU A 84 52.66 -35.21 -5.95
CA LEU A 84 52.54 -33.95 -6.70
C LEU A 84 52.94 -32.72 -5.90
N TYR A 85 52.65 -32.66 -4.60
CA TYR A 85 52.75 -31.46 -3.78
C TYR A 85 53.68 -31.64 -2.55
N GLY A 86 54.27 -32.82 -2.39
CA GLY A 86 55.18 -33.10 -1.29
C GLY A 86 54.51 -33.53 0.01
N ASP A 87 55.32 -33.70 1.07
CA ASP A 87 54.91 -34.24 2.36
C ASP A 87 53.98 -33.35 3.19
N GLU A 88 53.69 -32.12 2.68
CA GLU A 88 52.78 -31.20 3.35
C GLU A 88 51.30 -31.51 3.06
N ALA A 89 51.01 -32.43 2.16
CA ALA A 89 49.65 -32.83 1.82
C ALA A 89 49.04 -33.72 2.90
N GLU A 90 47.90 -33.29 3.49
CA GLU A 90 47.17 -33.99 4.53
C GLU A 90 45.73 -34.36 4.10
N VAL A 91 45.18 -35.42 4.65
CA VAL A 91 43.81 -35.85 4.41
C VAL A 91 42.83 -34.76 4.86
N GLY A 92 41.90 -34.37 3.99
CA GLY A 92 40.95 -33.32 4.22
C GLY A 92 41.30 -31.96 3.54
N MET A 93 42.55 -31.82 3.04
CA MET A 93 42.94 -30.66 2.26
C MET A 93 42.36 -30.72 0.85
N GLU A 94 42.15 -29.53 0.23
CA GLU A 94 41.76 -29.38 -1.17
C GLU A 94 43.00 -29.03 -2.01
N ILE A 95 43.14 -29.68 -3.17
CA ILE A 95 44.21 -29.42 -4.13
C ILE A 95 43.63 -28.95 -5.46
N GLU A 96 44.31 -27.97 -6.04
CA GLU A 96 44.01 -27.40 -7.36
C GLU A 96 44.74 -28.14 -8.48
N PHE A 97 44.02 -28.85 -9.35
CA PHE A 97 44.59 -29.49 -10.53
C PHE A 97 44.39 -28.61 -11.77
N PRO A 98 45.47 -28.11 -12.41
CA PRO A 98 45.32 -27.24 -13.54
C PRO A 98 44.69 -27.99 -14.75
N LYS A 99 43.73 -27.34 -15.39
CA LYS A 99 43.03 -27.81 -16.59
C LYS A 99 43.33 -26.89 -17.79
N SER A 100 43.50 -27.46 -18.96
CA SER A 100 43.78 -26.66 -20.17
C SER A 100 42.54 -25.85 -20.61
N THR A 101 42.75 -24.56 -20.85
CA THR A 101 41.72 -23.67 -21.41
C THR A 101 41.81 -23.48 -22.92
N GLU A 102 42.85 -24.02 -23.60
CA GLU A 102 43.11 -23.79 -25.03
C GLU A 102 41.97 -24.25 -25.95
N VAL A 103 41.36 -25.39 -25.64
CA VAL A 103 40.27 -25.99 -26.43
C VAL A 103 38.96 -25.22 -26.29
N LEU A 104 38.81 -24.43 -25.20
CA LEU A 104 37.61 -23.71 -24.87
C LEU A 104 37.50 -22.32 -25.52
N GLY A 105 38.53 -21.84 -26.20
CA GLY A 105 38.71 -20.43 -26.61
C GLY A 105 37.49 -19.76 -27.24
N ARG A 106 36.83 -20.35 -28.25
CA ARG A 106 35.65 -19.73 -28.87
C ARG A 106 34.39 -19.83 -28.02
N ILE A 107 34.17 -20.99 -27.41
CA ILE A 107 32.98 -21.25 -26.57
C ILE A 107 33.06 -20.40 -25.28
N ALA A 108 34.21 -20.38 -24.65
CA ALA A 108 34.47 -19.55 -23.48
C ALA A 108 34.30 -18.07 -23.79
N ALA A 109 34.83 -17.55 -24.91
CA ALA A 109 34.68 -16.18 -25.32
C ALA A 109 33.21 -15.75 -25.56
N GLN A 110 32.40 -16.59 -26.19
CA GLN A 110 30.97 -16.30 -26.37
C GLN A 110 30.21 -16.31 -25.05
N THR A 111 30.48 -17.34 -24.21
CA THR A 111 29.86 -17.46 -22.90
C THR A 111 30.28 -16.29 -21.98
N ALA A 112 31.58 -15.97 -21.97
CA ALA A 112 32.12 -14.81 -21.25
C ALA A 112 31.42 -13.51 -21.67
N LYS A 113 31.30 -13.27 -22.96
CA LYS A 113 30.58 -12.07 -23.46
C LYS A 113 29.13 -12.03 -22.93
N GLN A 114 28.41 -13.14 -22.96
CA GLN A 114 27.03 -13.18 -22.50
C GLN A 114 26.92 -12.97 -20.97
N VAL A 115 27.78 -13.62 -20.19
CA VAL A 115 27.80 -13.50 -18.72
C VAL A 115 28.24 -12.11 -18.29
N ILE A 116 29.29 -11.54 -18.96
CA ILE A 116 29.70 -10.15 -18.72
C ILE A 116 28.54 -9.20 -18.95
N PHE A 117 27.85 -9.29 -20.08
CA PHE A 117 26.70 -8.42 -20.34
C PHE A 117 25.58 -8.60 -19.32
N GLN A 118 25.36 -9.81 -18.85
CA GLN A 118 24.37 -10.06 -17.79
C GLN A 118 24.80 -9.42 -16.46
N LYS A 119 26.04 -9.63 -16.03
CA LYS A 119 26.56 -9.06 -14.77
C LYS A 119 26.65 -7.53 -14.83
N VAL A 120 27.06 -6.97 -15.95
CA VAL A 120 27.04 -5.50 -16.16
C VAL A 120 25.62 -4.97 -16.04
N ARG A 121 24.63 -5.62 -16.66
CA ARG A 121 23.21 -5.22 -16.50
C ARG A 121 22.71 -5.37 -15.08
N GLU A 122 23.10 -6.41 -14.36
CA GLU A 122 22.75 -6.61 -12.96
C GLU A 122 23.34 -5.48 -12.08
N ALA A 123 24.61 -5.15 -12.29
CA ALA A 123 25.27 -4.05 -11.57
C ALA A 123 24.67 -2.68 -11.91
N GLU A 124 24.42 -2.38 -13.19
CA GLU A 124 23.71 -1.17 -13.62
C GLU A 124 22.34 -1.04 -12.93
N ARG A 125 21.59 -2.16 -12.84
CA ARG A 125 20.30 -2.19 -12.17
C ARG A 125 20.41 -1.92 -10.69
N GLU A 126 21.40 -2.49 -10.02
CA GLU A 126 21.62 -2.28 -8.60
C GLU A 126 21.97 -0.83 -8.31
N ASN A 127 22.84 -0.23 -9.13
CA ASN A 127 23.19 1.17 -9.03
C ASN A 127 21.97 2.09 -9.22
N ILE A 128 21.13 1.83 -10.24
CA ILE A 128 19.89 2.56 -10.46
C ILE A 128 18.96 2.41 -9.25
N PHE A 129 18.80 1.19 -8.73
CA PHE A 129 17.98 0.94 -7.58
C PHE A 129 18.48 1.71 -6.35
N ALA A 130 19.77 1.63 -6.03
CA ALA A 130 20.38 2.30 -4.89
C ALA A 130 20.22 3.84 -4.98
N GLU A 131 20.44 4.42 -6.16
CA GLU A 131 20.32 5.87 -6.39
C GLU A 131 18.88 6.34 -6.30
N TYR A 132 17.96 5.69 -7.02
CA TYR A 132 16.59 6.20 -7.18
C TYR A 132 15.64 5.75 -6.07
N ASN A 133 15.95 4.70 -5.32
CA ASN A 133 15.15 4.29 -4.17
C ASN A 133 15.12 5.35 -3.06
N GLN A 134 16.19 6.11 -2.91
CA GLN A 134 16.26 7.24 -1.96
C GLN A 134 15.49 8.47 -2.45
N ARG A 135 15.16 8.52 -3.75
CA ARG A 135 14.48 9.62 -4.41
C ARG A 135 12.99 9.37 -4.66
N ILE A 136 12.44 8.32 -4.04
CA ILE A 136 11.00 8.06 -4.08
C ILE A 136 10.27 9.28 -3.49
N GLY A 137 9.23 9.75 -4.18
CA GLY A 137 8.51 10.98 -3.84
C GLY A 137 9.07 12.25 -4.47
N GLU A 138 10.23 12.22 -5.14
CA GLU A 138 10.73 13.37 -5.90
C GLU A 138 10.06 13.49 -7.27
N VAL A 139 9.94 14.73 -7.75
CA VAL A 139 9.44 15.01 -9.10
C VAL A 139 10.60 15.00 -10.10
N MET A 140 10.43 14.18 -11.14
CA MET A 140 11.34 14.10 -12.27
C MET A 140 10.69 14.62 -13.55
N THR A 141 11.51 15.18 -14.43
CA THR A 141 11.07 15.59 -15.77
C THR A 141 11.74 14.69 -16.80
N GLY A 142 10.93 13.98 -17.59
CA GLY A 142 11.40 13.11 -18.67
C GLY A 142 10.76 13.42 -20.02
N GLY A 143 11.44 13.06 -21.09
CA GLY A 143 10.88 13.09 -22.45
C GLY A 143 10.16 11.79 -22.77
N VAL A 144 9.01 11.87 -23.41
CA VAL A 144 8.29 10.67 -23.90
C VAL A 144 9.09 10.03 -25.02
N LYS A 145 9.59 8.83 -24.79
CA LYS A 145 10.39 8.08 -25.78
C LYS A 145 9.51 7.18 -26.67
N ARG A 146 8.65 6.39 -26.07
CA ARG A 146 7.75 5.44 -26.77
C ARG A 146 6.57 5.03 -25.90
N PHE A 147 5.62 4.37 -26.53
CA PHE A 147 4.46 3.75 -25.88
C PHE A 147 4.58 2.23 -25.97
N GLU A 148 4.35 1.53 -24.87
CA GLU A 148 4.39 0.06 -24.79
C GLU A 148 3.12 -0.43 -24.06
N ASN A 149 2.25 -1.15 -24.77
CA ASN A 149 1.01 -1.73 -24.19
C ASN A 149 0.11 -0.72 -23.42
N GLY A 150 0.18 0.56 -23.78
CA GLY A 150 -0.55 1.62 -23.09
C GLY A 150 0.24 2.31 -21.97
N ASP A 151 1.38 1.80 -21.59
CA ASP A 151 2.34 2.47 -20.72
C ASP A 151 3.20 3.45 -21.51
N ILE A 152 3.65 4.51 -20.86
CA ILE A 152 4.53 5.51 -21.47
C ILE A 152 5.92 5.31 -20.92
N VAL A 153 6.89 5.10 -21.82
CA VAL A 153 8.31 5.05 -21.45
C VAL A 153 8.91 6.43 -21.61
N LEU A 154 9.45 6.95 -20.51
CA LEU A 154 10.08 8.26 -20.41
C LEU A 154 11.59 8.11 -20.31
N GLU A 155 12.31 9.02 -20.93
CA GLU A 155 13.77 9.14 -20.83
C GLU A 155 14.14 10.18 -19.75
N LEU A 156 14.82 9.73 -18.71
CA LEU A 156 15.36 10.54 -17.62
C LEU A 156 16.89 10.69 -17.77
N GLY A 157 17.32 11.40 -18.80
CA GLY A 157 18.75 11.48 -19.16
C GLY A 157 19.27 10.17 -19.76
N ARG A 158 20.01 9.37 -18.99
CA ARG A 158 20.55 8.07 -19.46
C ARG A 158 19.69 6.87 -19.13
N ILE A 159 18.66 7.06 -18.32
CA ILE A 159 17.85 5.99 -17.73
C ILE A 159 16.42 6.09 -18.26
N GLU A 160 15.78 4.95 -18.46
CA GLU A 160 14.37 4.88 -18.80
C GLU A 160 13.51 4.69 -17.55
N ALA A 161 12.37 5.36 -17.51
CA ALA A 161 11.32 5.17 -16.51
C ALA A 161 10.01 4.83 -17.19
N VAL A 162 9.13 4.15 -16.49
CA VAL A 162 7.80 3.81 -16.98
C VAL A 162 6.74 4.60 -16.24
N LEU A 163 5.80 5.16 -16.98
CA LEU A 163 4.56 5.73 -16.46
C LEU A 163 3.42 4.79 -16.86
N PRO A 164 3.02 3.84 -15.98
CA PRO A 164 2.01 2.85 -16.27
C PRO A 164 0.65 3.49 -16.54
N ARG A 165 -0.18 2.85 -17.36
CA ARG A 165 -1.51 3.36 -17.71
C ARG A 165 -2.37 3.74 -16.49
N LYS A 166 -2.29 2.98 -15.40
CA LYS A 166 -3.00 3.25 -14.14
C LYS A 166 -2.51 4.51 -13.41
N GLU A 167 -1.29 4.95 -13.71
CA GLU A 167 -0.65 6.13 -13.12
C GLU A 167 -0.72 7.35 -14.05
N GLN A 168 -1.39 7.24 -15.20
CA GLN A 168 -1.65 8.34 -16.14
C GLN A 168 -2.97 9.02 -15.79
N SER A 169 -3.00 10.35 -15.88
CA SER A 169 -4.24 11.11 -15.75
C SER A 169 -5.07 10.98 -17.02
N ARG A 170 -6.36 10.76 -16.87
CA ARG A 170 -7.30 10.65 -18.02
C ARG A 170 -7.50 11.97 -18.77
N ALA A 171 -7.22 13.10 -18.13
CA ALA A 171 -7.30 14.42 -18.72
C ALA A 171 -6.08 14.77 -19.58
N GLU A 172 -5.04 13.94 -19.55
CA GLU A 172 -3.76 14.20 -20.19
C GLU A 172 -3.54 13.26 -21.38
N SER A 173 -3.03 13.81 -22.47
CA SER A 173 -2.55 13.05 -23.63
C SER A 173 -1.14 13.51 -23.96
N TYR A 174 -0.29 12.57 -24.33
CA TYR A 174 1.10 12.83 -24.63
C TYR A 174 1.48 12.27 -26.00
N ALA A 175 2.44 12.91 -26.65
CA ALA A 175 3.07 12.47 -27.89
C ALA A 175 4.55 12.16 -27.66
N PRO A 176 5.20 11.35 -28.52
CA PRO A 176 6.63 11.17 -28.49
C PRO A 176 7.37 12.50 -28.57
N GLY A 177 8.33 12.73 -27.68
CA GLY A 177 9.08 13.98 -27.56
C GLY A 177 8.51 14.98 -26.55
N ASP A 178 7.27 14.80 -26.07
CA ASP A 178 6.70 15.67 -25.05
C ASP A 178 7.47 15.53 -23.73
N ARG A 179 7.55 16.63 -22.98
CA ARG A 179 8.11 16.64 -21.64
C ARG A 179 7.03 16.39 -20.61
N VAL A 180 7.27 15.43 -19.72
CA VAL A 180 6.36 15.04 -18.66
C VAL A 180 7.05 15.16 -17.32
N ARG A 181 6.41 15.87 -16.38
CA ARG A 181 6.81 15.93 -14.98
C ARG A 181 6.01 14.89 -14.22
N ALA A 182 6.67 14.02 -13.50
CA ALA A 182 5.99 12.96 -12.73
C ALA A 182 6.77 12.66 -11.45
N VAL A 183 6.07 12.16 -10.44
CA VAL A 183 6.71 11.74 -9.18
C VAL A 183 7.20 10.31 -9.29
N ILE A 184 8.35 10.01 -8.69
CA ILE A 184 8.84 8.64 -8.53
C ILE A 184 7.96 7.95 -7.48
N LYS A 185 7.17 6.97 -7.92
CA LYS A 185 6.28 6.21 -7.04
C LYS A 185 6.96 5.00 -6.43
N ALA A 186 7.75 4.30 -7.22
CA ALA A 186 8.46 3.10 -6.80
C ALA A 186 9.66 2.82 -7.70
N VAL A 187 10.61 2.04 -7.18
CA VAL A 187 11.73 1.50 -7.94
C VAL A 187 11.74 -0.01 -7.81
N ASN A 188 11.64 -0.73 -8.92
CA ASN A 188 11.54 -2.18 -8.94
C ASN A 188 12.89 -2.82 -9.25
N ARG A 189 13.48 -3.52 -8.29
CA ARG A 189 14.78 -4.18 -8.41
C ARG A 189 14.80 -5.28 -9.49
N SER A 190 13.71 -6.04 -9.61
CA SER A 190 13.60 -7.23 -10.48
C SER A 190 12.81 -7.01 -11.77
N ALA A 191 12.58 -5.75 -12.19
CA ALA A 191 11.81 -5.47 -13.41
C ALA A 191 12.51 -6.00 -14.66
N LYS A 192 11.76 -6.59 -15.59
CA LYS A 192 12.27 -6.98 -16.93
C LYS A 192 12.47 -5.78 -17.87
N GLY A 193 11.88 -4.63 -17.56
CA GLY A 193 11.94 -3.36 -18.28
C GLY A 193 12.52 -2.24 -17.42
N PRO A 194 12.07 -0.97 -17.61
CA PRO A 194 12.47 0.15 -16.76
C PRO A 194 12.15 -0.10 -15.30
N GLN A 195 13.10 0.21 -14.41
CA GLN A 195 12.97 -0.03 -12.98
C GLN A 195 12.17 1.06 -12.26
N ILE A 196 12.27 2.29 -12.74
CA ILE A 196 11.65 3.47 -12.13
C ILE A 196 10.21 3.55 -12.59
N VAL A 197 9.29 3.51 -11.63
CA VAL A 197 7.85 3.68 -11.87
C VAL A 197 7.47 5.11 -11.48
N LEU A 198 6.94 5.83 -12.45
CA LEU A 198 6.47 7.20 -12.28
C LEU A 198 4.96 7.26 -12.12
N SER A 199 4.47 8.32 -11.49
CA SER A 199 3.04 8.59 -11.34
C SER A 199 2.71 10.05 -11.65
N ARG A 200 1.59 10.23 -12.36
CA ARG A 200 0.90 11.52 -12.56
C ARG A 200 -0.39 11.61 -11.74
N THR A 201 -0.81 10.50 -11.14
CA THR A 201 -2.06 10.43 -10.36
C THR A 201 -1.83 10.55 -8.86
N ASP A 202 -0.62 10.34 -8.39
CA ASP A 202 -0.26 10.37 -6.98
C ASP A 202 -0.43 11.78 -6.37
N ALA A 203 -0.94 11.85 -5.14
CA ALA A 203 -1.07 13.11 -4.40
C ALA A 203 0.30 13.76 -4.10
N ALA A 204 1.36 12.96 -3.97
CA ALA A 204 2.71 13.45 -3.76
C ALA A 204 3.18 14.38 -4.88
N LEU A 205 2.73 14.16 -6.14
CA LEU A 205 3.02 15.08 -7.23
C LEU A 205 2.48 16.48 -6.93
N LEU A 206 1.23 16.57 -6.47
CA LEU A 206 0.60 17.85 -6.15
C LEU A 206 1.32 18.56 -5.01
N VAL A 207 1.69 17.82 -3.94
CA VAL A 207 2.45 18.35 -2.81
C VAL A 207 3.78 18.93 -3.28
N LYS A 208 4.53 18.18 -4.10
CA LYS A 208 5.83 18.62 -4.63
C LYS A 208 5.72 19.81 -5.59
N LEU A 209 4.64 19.93 -6.34
CA LEU A 209 4.41 21.11 -7.17
C LEU A 209 4.16 22.35 -6.30
N PHE A 210 3.42 22.22 -5.20
CA PHE A 210 3.25 23.30 -4.23
C PHE A 210 4.57 23.68 -3.55
N GLU A 211 5.39 22.71 -3.15
CA GLU A 211 6.72 22.98 -2.56
C GLU A 211 7.63 23.80 -3.49
N GLN A 212 7.47 23.63 -4.81
CA GLN A 212 8.24 24.39 -5.80
C GLN A 212 7.69 25.79 -6.04
N GLU A 213 6.38 25.99 -5.94
CA GLU A 213 5.71 27.28 -6.26
C GLU A 213 5.54 28.18 -5.02
N VAL A 214 5.61 27.63 -3.80
CA VAL A 214 5.33 28.32 -2.53
C VAL A 214 6.57 28.35 -1.65
N PRO A 215 7.34 29.47 -1.67
CA PRO A 215 8.57 29.59 -0.87
C PRO A 215 8.33 29.44 0.63
N GLU A 216 7.18 29.85 1.14
CA GLU A 216 6.80 29.77 2.54
C GLU A 216 6.70 28.33 3.08
N ILE A 217 6.62 27.33 2.18
CA ILE A 217 6.74 25.91 2.56
C ILE A 217 8.19 25.56 2.85
N TYR A 218 9.14 26.10 2.06
CA TYR A 218 10.56 25.86 2.24
C TYR A 218 11.04 26.43 3.58
N ASP A 219 10.54 27.61 3.94
CA ASP A 219 10.87 28.28 5.21
C ASP A 219 10.16 27.61 6.41
N GLY A 220 9.21 26.72 6.16
CA GLY A 220 8.44 25.99 7.16
C GLY A 220 7.37 26.83 7.86
N THR A 221 7.11 28.06 7.39
CA THR A 221 6.05 28.94 7.88
C THR A 221 4.67 28.34 7.63
N VAL A 222 4.46 27.80 6.42
CA VAL A 222 3.24 27.07 6.05
C VAL A 222 3.56 25.62 5.71
N VAL A 223 2.63 24.72 6.03
CA VAL A 223 2.80 23.29 5.81
C VAL A 223 1.57 22.65 5.18
N ILE A 224 1.78 21.64 4.36
CA ILE A 224 0.71 20.77 3.86
C ILE A 224 0.50 19.65 4.88
N LYS A 225 -0.71 19.57 5.44
CA LYS A 225 -1.12 18.52 6.38
C LYS A 225 -1.66 17.28 5.67
N GLY A 226 -2.22 17.46 4.48
CA GLY A 226 -2.74 16.37 3.69
C GLY A 226 -3.13 16.83 2.29
N ALA A 227 -3.14 15.91 1.35
CA ALA A 227 -3.62 16.14 0.00
C ALA A 227 -4.36 14.90 -0.50
N VAL A 228 -5.50 15.12 -1.13
CA VAL A 228 -6.30 14.07 -1.77
C VAL A 228 -6.64 14.50 -3.19
N ARG A 229 -6.70 13.52 -4.09
CA ARG A 229 -6.74 13.83 -5.50
C ARG A 229 -7.58 12.83 -6.30
N GLU A 230 -8.40 13.31 -7.20
CA GLU A 230 -8.94 12.57 -8.32
C GLU A 230 -8.30 13.16 -9.59
N ALA A 231 -7.21 12.53 -9.99
CA ALA A 231 -6.32 13.06 -11.02
C ALA A 231 -7.04 13.43 -12.32
N GLY A 232 -6.82 14.64 -12.78
CA GLY A 232 -7.45 15.21 -13.97
C GLY A 232 -8.80 15.88 -13.73
N ASP A 233 -9.41 15.72 -12.54
CA ASP A 233 -10.69 16.32 -12.20
C ASP A 233 -10.58 17.36 -11.08
N ARG A 234 -10.28 16.91 -9.88
CA ARG A 234 -10.24 17.78 -8.69
C ARG A 234 -9.34 17.24 -7.60
N ALA A 235 -8.72 18.14 -6.86
CA ALA A 235 -7.92 17.84 -5.68
C ALA A 235 -8.31 18.76 -4.52
N LYS A 236 -8.05 18.32 -3.29
CA LYS A 236 -8.12 19.11 -2.07
C LYS A 236 -6.80 19.01 -1.33
N VAL A 237 -6.31 20.15 -0.83
CA VAL A 237 -5.06 20.25 -0.09
C VAL A 237 -5.33 20.94 1.23
N ALA A 238 -5.04 20.27 2.34
CA ALA A 238 -5.14 20.83 3.68
C ALA A 238 -3.84 21.54 4.05
N VAL A 239 -3.93 22.81 4.36
CA VAL A 239 -2.80 23.70 4.64
C VAL A 239 -2.92 24.30 6.02
N TYR A 240 -1.78 24.52 6.66
CA TYR A 240 -1.71 25.08 8.00
C TYR A 240 -0.55 26.08 8.09
N SER A 241 -0.74 27.17 8.83
CA SER A 241 0.33 28.10 9.18
C SER A 241 0.80 27.88 10.62
N ARG A 242 2.12 27.87 10.84
CA ARG A 242 2.70 27.89 12.18
C ARG A 242 2.68 29.28 12.79
N GLU A 243 2.62 30.31 11.97
CA GLU A 243 2.58 31.71 12.37
C GLU A 243 1.15 32.23 12.29
N ARG A 244 0.69 32.89 13.36
CA ARG A 244 -0.69 33.41 13.47
C ARG A 244 -0.99 34.53 12.48
N ASP A 245 0.05 35.27 12.08
CA ASP A 245 -0.07 36.44 11.21
C ASP A 245 -0.02 36.10 9.71
N VAL A 246 0.18 34.81 9.37
CA VAL A 246 0.27 34.35 7.99
C VAL A 246 -0.99 33.57 7.64
N ASP A 247 -1.74 34.07 6.64
CA ASP A 247 -2.87 33.36 6.04
C ASP A 247 -2.34 32.17 5.21
N PRO A 248 -2.58 30.91 5.66
CA PRO A 248 -2.10 29.76 4.94
C PRO A 248 -2.74 29.64 3.56
N VAL A 249 -4.03 29.94 3.42
CA VAL A 249 -4.75 29.81 2.14
C VAL A 249 -4.23 30.85 1.14
N GLY A 250 -4.04 32.08 1.60
CA GLY A 250 -3.50 33.16 0.78
C GLY A 250 -2.09 32.89 0.26
N ALA A 251 -1.23 32.28 1.07
CA ALA A 251 0.13 31.88 0.67
C ALA A 251 0.14 30.89 -0.49
N TYR A 252 -0.73 29.89 -0.45
CA TYR A 252 -0.85 28.88 -1.52
C TYR A 252 -1.55 29.39 -2.78
N VAL A 253 -2.56 30.24 -2.63
CA VAL A 253 -3.25 30.85 -3.76
C VAL A 253 -2.32 31.82 -4.50
N GLY A 254 -1.55 32.62 -3.74
CA GLY A 254 -0.68 33.66 -4.25
C GLY A 254 -1.46 34.89 -4.77
N MET A 255 -0.72 35.94 -5.12
CA MET A 255 -1.34 37.15 -5.63
C MET A 255 -2.20 36.87 -6.86
N LYS A 256 -3.51 37.21 -6.79
CA LYS A 256 -4.51 36.98 -7.87
C LYS A 256 -4.57 35.51 -8.34
N GLY A 257 -4.19 34.55 -7.47
CA GLY A 257 -4.22 33.13 -7.79
C GLY A 257 -3.10 32.62 -8.69
N THR A 258 -2.03 33.38 -8.87
CA THR A 258 -0.96 33.02 -9.83
C THR A 258 -0.26 31.71 -9.51
N ARG A 259 -0.02 31.39 -8.23
CA ARG A 259 0.65 30.17 -7.80
C ARG A 259 -0.22 28.94 -8.09
N VAL A 260 -1.45 28.94 -7.61
CA VAL A 260 -2.37 27.80 -7.84
C VAL A 260 -2.69 27.63 -9.33
N GLN A 261 -2.79 28.73 -10.10
CA GLN A 261 -3.02 28.66 -11.54
C GLN A 261 -1.84 28.06 -12.32
N SER A 262 -0.61 28.24 -11.86
CA SER A 262 0.59 27.59 -12.41
C SER A 262 0.47 26.07 -12.29
N ILE A 263 0.09 25.59 -11.10
CA ILE A 263 -0.11 24.17 -10.83
C ILE A 263 -1.30 23.59 -11.60
N ILE A 264 -2.43 24.31 -11.65
CA ILE A 264 -3.60 23.90 -12.44
C ILE A 264 -3.23 23.72 -13.93
N ARG A 265 -2.40 24.61 -14.48
CA ARG A 265 -1.91 24.49 -15.86
C ARG A 265 -0.99 23.29 -16.05
N GLU A 266 -0.10 23.03 -15.10
CA GLU A 266 0.76 21.84 -15.12
C GLU A 266 -0.08 20.55 -15.12
N LEU A 267 -1.17 20.51 -14.33
CA LEU A 267 -2.08 19.37 -14.20
C LEU A 267 -3.25 19.40 -15.21
N ARG A 268 -3.08 20.16 -16.31
CA ARG A 268 -4.02 20.21 -17.43
C ARG A 268 -5.47 20.57 -17.07
N GLY A 269 -5.64 21.47 -16.10
CA GLY A 269 -6.95 22.02 -15.74
C GLY A 269 -7.61 21.32 -14.53
N GLU A 270 -6.90 20.49 -13.80
CA GLU A 270 -7.37 19.89 -12.55
C GLU A 270 -7.73 21.00 -11.54
N LYS A 271 -8.94 20.97 -10.99
CA LYS A 271 -9.38 21.97 -10.01
C LYS A 271 -8.74 21.68 -8.66
N ILE A 272 -8.21 22.71 -8.01
CA ILE A 272 -7.53 22.58 -6.73
C ILE A 272 -8.24 23.43 -5.69
N ASP A 273 -8.76 22.78 -4.64
CA ASP A 273 -9.34 23.44 -3.48
C ASP A 273 -8.28 23.46 -2.35
N ILE A 274 -7.95 24.65 -1.90
CA ILE A 274 -7.05 24.85 -0.76
C ILE A 274 -7.94 25.01 0.47
N VAL A 275 -7.71 24.13 1.46
CA VAL A 275 -8.52 23.99 2.68
C VAL A 275 -7.66 24.31 3.88
N GLU A 276 -8.10 25.22 4.73
CA GLU A 276 -7.42 25.46 6.00
C GLU A 276 -7.62 24.27 6.94
N TRP A 277 -6.49 23.71 7.40
CA TRP A 277 -6.51 22.61 8.35
C TRP A 277 -6.78 23.12 9.77
N SER A 278 -7.52 22.36 10.55
CA SER A 278 -7.79 22.64 11.96
C SER A 278 -7.65 21.38 12.80
N ASP A 279 -7.18 21.53 14.04
CA ASP A 279 -7.19 20.46 15.04
C ASP A 279 -8.62 20.08 15.45
N ASP A 280 -9.57 21.04 15.37
CA ASP A 280 -10.99 20.77 15.55
C ASP A 280 -11.55 20.08 14.30
N SER A 281 -11.99 18.84 14.49
CA SER A 281 -12.54 18.01 13.42
C SER A 281 -13.78 18.62 12.76
N VAL A 282 -14.64 19.32 13.55
CA VAL A 282 -15.86 19.97 13.05
C VAL A 282 -15.48 21.15 12.15
N ALA A 283 -14.55 21.97 12.58
CA ALA A 283 -14.03 23.09 11.79
C ALA A 283 -13.35 22.57 10.51
N PHE A 284 -12.54 21.52 10.63
CA PHE A 284 -11.82 20.95 9.48
C PHE A 284 -12.77 20.34 8.43
N VAL A 285 -13.81 19.60 8.86
CA VAL A 285 -14.84 19.08 7.92
C VAL A 285 -15.61 20.23 7.26
N THR A 286 -15.94 21.27 8.01
CA THR A 286 -16.59 22.49 7.49
C THR A 286 -15.76 23.13 6.38
N ASN A 287 -14.46 23.33 6.63
CA ASN A 287 -13.53 23.90 5.64
C ASN A 287 -13.34 22.99 4.44
N ALA A 288 -13.28 21.66 4.67
CA ALA A 288 -13.07 20.68 3.62
C ALA A 288 -14.23 20.55 2.63
N LEU A 289 -15.46 20.94 3.01
CA LEU A 289 -16.63 20.98 2.14
C LEU A 289 -16.68 22.21 1.23
N SER A 290 -15.74 23.18 1.43
CA SER A 290 -15.61 24.31 0.51
C SER A 290 -15.65 23.83 -0.97
N PRO A 291 -16.34 24.58 -1.89
CA PRO A 291 -16.90 25.92 -1.76
C PRO A 291 -18.34 25.97 -1.19
N ALA A 292 -18.92 24.85 -0.76
CA ALA A 292 -20.24 24.86 -0.16
C ALA A 292 -20.22 25.52 1.23
N LYS A 293 -21.28 26.26 1.52
CA LYS A 293 -21.46 26.85 2.86
C LYS A 293 -22.19 25.87 3.75
N VAL A 294 -21.55 25.48 4.82
CA VAL A 294 -22.10 24.58 5.84
C VAL A 294 -22.78 25.41 6.92
N GLN A 295 -23.97 25.01 7.34
CA GLN A 295 -24.70 25.67 8.42
C GLN A 295 -24.37 25.02 9.77
N ARG A 296 -24.40 23.70 9.81
CA ARG A 296 -24.20 22.93 11.05
C ARG A 296 -23.46 21.63 10.77
N VAL A 297 -22.55 21.27 11.67
CA VAL A 297 -21.91 19.96 11.69
C VAL A 297 -22.16 19.35 13.08
N SER A 298 -22.55 18.09 13.12
CA SER A 298 -22.76 17.34 14.35
C SER A 298 -22.02 16.02 14.27
N ILE A 299 -21.30 15.65 15.33
CA ILE A 299 -20.67 14.34 15.44
C ILE A 299 -21.78 13.35 15.80
N VAL A 300 -22.00 12.35 14.95
CA VAL A 300 -22.98 11.28 15.20
C VAL A 300 -22.32 10.15 15.94
N ASP A 301 -21.12 9.72 15.49
CA ASP A 301 -20.33 8.69 16.12
C ASP A 301 -18.84 9.04 16.03
N ASP A 302 -18.19 9.15 17.18
CA ASP A 302 -16.77 9.48 17.28
C ASP A 302 -15.89 8.24 17.04
N HIS A 303 -16.35 7.04 17.42
CA HIS A 303 -15.60 5.79 17.22
C HIS A 303 -15.55 5.40 15.74
N GLU A 304 -16.69 5.44 15.05
CA GLU A 304 -16.78 5.20 13.61
C GLU A 304 -16.42 6.42 12.77
N ARG A 305 -16.15 7.55 13.40
CA ARG A 305 -15.85 8.84 12.76
C ARG A 305 -16.92 9.27 11.76
N VAL A 306 -18.15 9.34 12.22
CA VAL A 306 -19.30 9.74 11.40
C VAL A 306 -19.76 11.14 11.81
N MET A 307 -19.87 12.03 10.83
CA MET A 307 -20.41 13.38 11.01
C MET A 307 -21.61 13.61 10.10
N GLU A 308 -22.62 14.23 10.66
CA GLU A 308 -23.76 14.76 9.92
C GLU A 308 -23.56 16.26 9.65
N VAL A 309 -23.73 16.66 8.41
CA VAL A 309 -23.55 18.01 7.95
C VAL A 309 -24.86 18.54 7.37
N VAL A 310 -25.35 19.64 7.91
CA VAL A 310 -26.55 20.30 7.41
C VAL A 310 -26.17 21.52 6.57
N VAL A 311 -26.73 21.61 5.39
CA VAL A 311 -26.51 22.70 4.44
C VAL A 311 -27.85 23.27 3.95
N GLU A 312 -27.84 24.52 3.48
CA GLU A 312 -29.01 25.08 2.79
C GLU A 312 -29.36 24.23 1.54
N ASP A 313 -30.64 24.09 1.23
CA ASP A 313 -31.11 23.33 0.06
C ASP A 313 -30.38 23.71 -1.23
N LYS A 314 -30.14 25.02 -1.40
CA LYS A 314 -29.40 25.56 -2.56
C LYS A 314 -27.95 25.16 -2.60
N GLN A 315 -27.36 24.81 -1.48
CA GLN A 315 -25.96 24.42 -1.33
C GLN A 315 -25.76 22.89 -1.39
N LEU A 316 -26.84 22.10 -1.27
CA LEU A 316 -26.79 20.64 -1.21
C LEU A 316 -26.04 20.03 -2.42
N SER A 317 -26.42 20.43 -3.63
CA SER A 317 -25.76 19.98 -4.86
C SER A 317 -24.29 20.35 -4.92
N LEU A 318 -23.90 21.50 -4.35
CA LEU A 318 -22.52 21.96 -4.31
C LEU A 318 -21.71 21.21 -3.23
N ALA A 319 -22.30 20.95 -2.07
CA ALA A 319 -21.71 20.21 -0.98
C ALA A 319 -21.43 18.75 -1.39
N ILE A 320 -22.39 18.09 -2.01
CA ILE A 320 -22.23 16.74 -2.56
C ILE A 320 -21.25 16.76 -3.74
N GLY A 321 -21.39 17.70 -4.65
CA GLY A 321 -20.63 17.82 -5.88
C GLY A 321 -21.03 16.80 -6.95
N LYS A 322 -20.48 16.94 -8.16
CA LYS A 322 -20.76 16.04 -9.29
C LYS A 322 -20.40 14.60 -8.91
N LYS A 323 -21.40 13.69 -8.95
CA LYS A 323 -21.24 12.27 -8.57
C LYS A 323 -20.65 12.06 -7.16
N GLY A 324 -20.94 12.95 -6.23
CA GLY A 324 -20.44 12.87 -4.87
C GLY A 324 -18.93 13.19 -4.72
N GLN A 325 -18.33 13.86 -5.69
CA GLN A 325 -16.88 14.12 -5.71
C GLN A 325 -16.44 15.01 -4.56
N ASN A 326 -17.19 16.10 -4.26
CA ASN A 326 -16.77 17.03 -3.23
C ASN A 326 -16.79 16.39 -1.83
N VAL A 327 -17.90 15.72 -1.47
CA VAL A 327 -18.01 15.01 -0.19
C VAL A 327 -17.00 13.85 -0.08
N ARG A 328 -16.78 13.09 -1.16
CA ARG A 328 -15.81 11.98 -1.16
C ARG A 328 -14.37 12.46 -0.95
N LEU A 329 -13.97 13.57 -1.59
CA LEU A 329 -12.66 14.18 -1.38
C LEU A 329 -12.55 14.77 0.03
N ALA A 330 -13.58 15.43 0.55
CA ALA A 330 -13.62 15.94 1.91
C ALA A 330 -13.49 14.80 2.93
N ALA A 331 -14.25 13.71 2.77
CA ALA A 331 -14.18 12.55 3.63
C ALA A 331 -12.78 11.90 3.64
N LYS A 332 -12.16 11.73 2.46
CA LYS A 332 -10.79 11.21 2.37
C LYS A 332 -9.75 12.14 3.00
N LEU A 333 -9.92 13.46 2.88
CA LEU A 333 -8.97 14.44 3.41
C LEU A 333 -9.03 14.50 4.94
N THR A 334 -10.23 14.45 5.49
CA THR A 334 -10.48 14.60 6.93
C THR A 334 -10.40 13.28 7.69
N GLY A 335 -10.62 12.16 6.99
CA GLY A 335 -10.71 10.83 7.59
C GLY A 335 -12.05 10.57 8.30
N TRP A 336 -13.08 11.40 8.01
CA TRP A 336 -14.43 11.26 8.56
C TRP A 336 -15.43 10.81 7.49
N ARG A 337 -16.39 10.00 7.85
CA ARG A 337 -17.56 9.75 7.04
C ARG A 337 -18.50 10.94 7.19
N ILE A 338 -18.86 11.55 6.06
CA ILE A 338 -19.65 12.77 6.03
C ILE A 338 -21.01 12.44 5.41
N ASP A 339 -22.07 12.57 6.19
CA ASP A 339 -23.44 12.50 5.75
C ASP A 339 -23.99 13.92 5.58
N ILE A 340 -24.42 14.25 4.36
CA ILE A 340 -24.89 15.60 4.04
C ILE A 340 -26.41 15.58 3.87
N LYS A 341 -27.09 16.40 4.67
CA LYS A 341 -28.53 16.59 4.62
C LYS A 341 -28.86 18.06 4.32
N SER A 342 -29.98 18.27 3.65
CA SER A 342 -30.54 19.60 3.53
C SER A 342 -31.24 20.02 4.84
N GLU A 343 -31.42 21.32 5.00
CA GLU A 343 -32.16 21.87 6.14
C GLU A 343 -33.61 21.33 6.18
N GLU A 344 -34.22 21.20 5.01
CA GLU A 344 -35.57 20.65 4.87
C GLU A 344 -35.65 19.15 5.23
N GLU A 345 -34.67 18.33 4.79
CA GLU A 345 -34.57 16.93 5.15
C GLU A 345 -34.39 16.75 6.65
N LYS A 346 -33.49 17.54 7.25
CA LYS A 346 -33.27 17.49 8.72
C LYS A 346 -34.49 17.91 9.51
N ARG A 347 -35.22 18.95 9.04
CA ARG A 347 -36.47 19.37 9.71
C ARG A 347 -37.51 18.28 9.65
N ARG A 348 -37.72 17.64 8.49
CA ARG A 348 -38.66 16.51 8.37
C ARG A 348 -38.28 15.33 9.24
N GLU A 349 -36.98 15.03 9.37
CA GLU A 349 -36.49 13.97 10.24
C GLU A 349 -36.80 14.27 11.73
N VAL A 350 -36.59 15.51 12.15
CA VAL A 350 -36.90 15.97 13.51
C VAL A 350 -38.41 16.00 13.76
N GLU A 351 -39.22 16.49 12.79
CA GLU A 351 -40.67 16.49 12.87
C GLU A 351 -41.20 15.05 13.00
N ALA A 352 -40.70 14.11 12.20
CA ALA A 352 -41.06 12.69 12.27
C ALA A 352 -40.65 12.03 13.60
N GLN A 353 -39.52 12.44 14.18
CA GLN A 353 -39.11 11.97 15.50
C GLN A 353 -40.01 12.53 16.61
N LEU A 354 -40.41 13.82 16.51
CA LEU A 354 -41.33 14.46 17.45
C LEU A 354 -42.72 13.85 17.37
N GLU A 355 -43.25 13.60 16.17
CA GLU A 355 -44.53 12.90 15.97
C GLU A 355 -44.54 11.51 16.62
N ARG A 356 -43.42 10.78 16.55
CA ARG A 356 -43.26 9.47 17.24
C ARG A 356 -43.18 9.62 18.75
N LEU A 357 -42.75 10.75 19.28
CA LEU A 357 -42.65 11.00 20.72
C LEU A 357 -43.96 11.60 21.30
N GLU A 358 -44.79 12.28 20.45
CA GLU A 358 -46.02 12.98 20.89
C GLU A 358 -47.29 12.12 20.81
N VAL A 359 -47.23 10.85 20.37
CA VAL A 359 -48.42 9.96 20.40
C VAL A 359 -48.47 9.20 21.73
N PRO A 360 -49.23 9.68 22.74
CA PRO A 360 -49.63 8.82 23.84
C PRO A 360 -50.79 7.95 23.36
N GLY A 361 -50.48 6.72 23.07
CA GLY A 361 -51.44 5.61 23.14
C GLY A 361 -52.75 5.69 22.35
N GLU A 362 -52.78 5.18 21.13
CA GLU A 362 -53.84 4.32 20.64
C GLU A 362 -53.22 3.09 19.94
N PRO A 363 -53.71 1.87 20.21
CA PRO A 363 -53.17 0.66 19.59
C PRO A 363 -53.73 0.53 18.18
N GLY A 364 -52.92 0.90 17.17
CA GLY A 364 -53.32 0.82 15.77
C GLY A 364 -52.16 0.51 14.85
N GLU A 365 -52.12 -0.73 14.40
CA GLU A 365 -51.47 -1.29 13.20
C GLU A 365 -49.95 -1.14 13.04
N ALA A 366 -49.27 -2.28 13.23
CA ALA A 366 -47.89 -2.56 12.98
C ALA A 366 -47.48 -2.15 11.56
N GLY A 367 -46.58 -1.14 11.44
CA GLY A 367 -45.81 -0.87 10.24
C GLY A 367 -44.46 -1.55 10.36
N GLU A 368 -44.15 -2.39 9.39
CA GLU A 368 -42.98 -3.24 9.22
C GLU A 368 -41.64 -2.43 9.35
N GLY A 369 -40.79 -2.86 10.29
CA GLY A 369 -39.42 -2.39 10.32
C GLY A 369 -38.69 -2.41 11.66
N GLU A 370 -39.21 -3.06 12.71
CA GLU A 370 -38.40 -3.36 13.90
C GLU A 370 -37.90 -4.80 13.84
N ALA A 371 -36.64 -4.99 14.22
CA ALA A 371 -36.11 -6.32 14.46
C ALA A 371 -37.03 -7.07 15.42
N PRO A 372 -37.41 -8.34 15.18
CA PRO A 372 -38.36 -9.02 15.99
C PRO A 372 -37.87 -9.06 17.43
N ILE A 373 -38.62 -8.43 18.34
CA ILE A 373 -38.50 -8.68 19.78
C ILE A 373 -38.65 -10.19 19.95
N PRO A 374 -37.68 -10.88 20.55
CA PRO A 374 -37.78 -12.33 20.70
C PRO A 374 -39.10 -12.66 21.44
N GLU A 375 -39.97 -13.37 20.76
CA GLU A 375 -41.23 -13.77 21.28
C GLU A 375 -40.97 -14.63 22.53
N LEU A 376 -41.62 -14.30 23.67
CA LEU A 376 -41.46 -15.05 24.91
C LEU A 376 -41.82 -16.52 24.66
N VAL A 377 -40.82 -17.38 24.58
CA VAL A 377 -40.93 -18.81 24.42
C VAL A 377 -40.38 -19.45 25.68
N LEU A 378 -41.22 -20.19 26.39
CA LEU A 378 -40.81 -20.96 27.55
C LEU A 378 -41.00 -22.43 27.22
N PRO A 379 -39.91 -23.20 27.01
CA PRO A 379 -40.00 -24.65 26.77
C PRO A 379 -40.69 -25.32 27.95
N ASP A 380 -41.53 -26.31 27.66
CA ASP A 380 -42.28 -27.13 28.65
C ASP A 380 -43.37 -26.42 29.45
N ILE A 381 -43.74 -25.16 29.13
CA ILE A 381 -44.86 -24.42 29.72
C ILE A 381 -46.01 -24.35 28.70
N HIS A 382 -47.24 -24.61 29.18
CA HIS A 382 -48.43 -24.54 28.34
C HIS A 382 -48.65 -23.14 27.74
N ASP A 383 -49.02 -23.07 26.47
CA ASP A 383 -49.21 -21.82 25.70
C ASP A 383 -50.20 -20.86 26.37
N GLU A 384 -51.20 -21.36 27.09
CA GLU A 384 -52.18 -20.56 27.85
C GLU A 384 -51.50 -19.76 28.99
N ILE A 385 -50.49 -20.36 29.64
CA ILE A 385 -49.74 -19.71 30.73
C ILE A 385 -48.78 -18.66 30.14
N VAL A 386 -48.13 -18.98 29.02
CA VAL A 386 -47.26 -18.05 28.29
C VAL A 386 -48.08 -16.84 27.81
N ALA A 387 -49.29 -17.04 27.33
CA ALA A 387 -50.20 -15.96 26.96
C ALA A 387 -50.59 -15.09 28.17
N SER A 388 -50.93 -15.70 29.34
CA SER A 388 -51.22 -14.96 30.56
C SER A 388 -50.02 -14.12 31.08
N LEU A 389 -48.78 -14.63 30.89
CA LEU A 389 -47.55 -13.89 31.22
C LEU A 389 -47.36 -12.71 30.29
N ARG A 390 -47.66 -12.87 28.99
CA ARG A 390 -47.58 -11.76 28.01
C ARG A 390 -48.65 -10.70 28.31
N ASP A 391 -49.86 -11.07 28.63
CA ASP A 391 -50.94 -10.17 29.01
C ASP A 391 -50.62 -9.41 30.30
N ALA A 392 -49.85 -10.03 31.21
CA ALA A 392 -49.33 -9.41 32.42
C ALA A 392 -48.11 -8.48 32.18
N GLY A 393 -47.64 -8.37 30.90
CA GLY A 393 -46.59 -7.44 30.52
C GLY A 393 -45.17 -8.02 30.45
N TYR A 394 -44.98 -9.34 30.61
CA TYR A 394 -43.67 -9.99 30.47
C TYR A 394 -43.38 -10.29 28.99
N GLN A 395 -42.33 -9.70 28.44
CA GLN A 395 -41.99 -9.84 27.02
C GLN A 395 -40.79 -10.77 26.76
N THR A 396 -39.91 -10.98 27.75
CA THR A 396 -38.71 -11.81 27.61
C THR A 396 -38.58 -12.82 28.76
N ALA A 397 -37.87 -13.94 28.49
CA ALA A 397 -37.59 -14.95 29.51
C ALA A 397 -36.81 -14.37 30.72
N ALA A 398 -35.91 -13.39 30.46
CA ALA A 398 -35.15 -12.71 31.50
C ALA A 398 -36.04 -11.90 32.46
N GLN A 399 -37.13 -11.28 31.95
CA GLN A 399 -38.09 -10.55 32.79
C GLN A 399 -38.89 -11.48 33.68
N VAL A 400 -39.28 -12.62 33.15
CA VAL A 400 -39.99 -13.66 33.93
C VAL A 400 -39.06 -14.27 34.98
N ALA A 401 -37.83 -14.57 34.65
CA ALA A 401 -36.82 -15.12 35.58
C ALA A 401 -36.48 -14.16 36.75
N ALA A 402 -36.64 -12.85 36.54
CA ALA A 402 -36.41 -11.82 37.56
C ALA A 402 -37.61 -11.57 38.47
N ALA A 403 -38.81 -12.17 38.17
CA ALA A 403 -40.00 -12.01 38.96
C ALA A 403 -39.98 -12.92 40.21
N SER A 404 -40.73 -12.56 41.27
CA SER A 404 -40.90 -13.42 42.42
C SER A 404 -42.07 -14.37 42.24
N ILE A 405 -42.06 -15.52 42.93
CA ILE A 405 -43.18 -16.48 42.92
C ILE A 405 -44.49 -15.81 43.31
N GLU A 406 -44.45 -14.92 44.32
CA GLU A 406 -45.59 -14.17 44.79
C GLU A 406 -46.22 -13.28 43.70
N THR A 407 -45.39 -12.62 42.89
CA THR A 407 -45.85 -11.77 41.80
C THR A 407 -46.42 -12.57 40.61
N LEU A 408 -45.87 -13.74 40.33
CA LEU A 408 -46.40 -14.63 39.29
C LEU A 408 -47.73 -15.26 39.69
N MET A 409 -47.94 -15.53 40.97
CA MET A 409 -49.22 -16.04 41.51
C MET A 409 -50.36 -15.00 41.45
N GLU A 410 -50.08 -13.72 41.27
CA GLU A 410 -51.12 -12.70 41.06
C GLU A 410 -51.76 -12.79 39.66
N ILE A 411 -51.10 -13.53 38.73
CA ILE A 411 -51.56 -13.70 37.34
C ILE A 411 -52.67 -14.80 37.29
N PRO A 412 -53.81 -14.51 36.68
CA PRO A 412 -54.89 -15.48 36.58
C PRO A 412 -54.48 -16.77 35.90
N GLY A 413 -54.62 -17.90 36.55
CA GLY A 413 -54.31 -19.24 36.03
C GLY A 413 -52.96 -19.78 36.44
N ILE A 414 -52.16 -19.05 37.26
CA ILE A 414 -50.88 -19.49 37.78
C ILE A 414 -51.01 -19.79 39.29
N ASP A 415 -50.83 -21.05 39.66
CA ASP A 415 -50.73 -21.52 41.05
C ASP A 415 -49.25 -21.65 41.48
N GLU A 416 -48.96 -21.92 42.74
CA GLU A 416 -47.61 -22.00 43.30
C GLU A 416 -46.72 -22.99 42.55
N GLY A 417 -47.26 -24.20 42.19
CA GLY A 417 -46.48 -25.18 41.45
C GLY A 417 -46.20 -24.79 39.99
N THR A 418 -47.14 -24.08 39.38
CA THR A 418 -47.00 -23.53 38.03
C THR A 418 -46.00 -22.35 38.04
N ALA A 419 -46.04 -21.47 39.05
CA ALA A 419 -45.11 -20.36 39.20
C ALA A 419 -43.65 -20.85 39.36
N GLU A 420 -43.43 -21.92 40.14
CA GLU A 420 -42.10 -22.54 40.26
C GLU A 420 -41.61 -23.11 38.91
N SER A 421 -42.48 -23.82 38.17
CA SER A 421 -42.16 -24.39 36.87
C SER A 421 -41.84 -23.30 35.82
N VAL A 422 -42.60 -22.20 35.84
CA VAL A 422 -42.39 -21.04 34.97
C VAL A 422 -41.02 -20.35 35.26
N LEU A 423 -40.68 -20.20 36.55
CA LEU A 423 -39.37 -19.59 36.93
C LEU A 423 -38.19 -20.45 36.51
N VAL A 424 -38.29 -21.77 36.65
CA VAL A 424 -37.25 -22.71 36.23
C VAL A 424 -37.07 -22.66 34.71
N ALA A 425 -38.17 -22.73 33.95
CA ALA A 425 -38.15 -22.65 32.48
C ALA A 425 -37.62 -21.29 31.99
N ALA A 426 -38.04 -20.20 32.61
CA ALA A 426 -37.59 -18.85 32.26
C ALA A 426 -36.08 -18.61 32.53
N THR A 427 -35.59 -19.17 33.65
CA THR A 427 -34.16 -19.06 34.00
C THR A 427 -33.31 -19.84 32.99
N ALA A 428 -33.68 -21.06 32.65
CA ALA A 428 -33.00 -21.88 31.67
C ALA A 428 -32.98 -21.21 30.27
N GLN A 429 -34.12 -20.65 29.84
CA GLN A 429 -34.24 -19.97 28.55
C GLN A 429 -33.44 -18.68 28.50
N ALA A 430 -33.43 -17.89 29.58
CA ALA A 430 -32.63 -16.67 29.66
C ALA A 430 -31.10 -16.93 29.60
N GLU A 431 -30.64 -18.07 30.17
CA GLU A 431 -29.23 -18.47 30.05
C GLU A 431 -28.86 -18.88 28.60
N VAL A 432 -29.79 -19.55 27.89
CA VAL A 432 -29.59 -19.91 26.47
C VAL A 432 -29.53 -18.66 25.60
N GLU A 433 -30.48 -17.73 25.76
CA GLU A 433 -30.51 -16.46 25.02
C GLU A 433 -29.26 -15.62 25.26
N ARG A 434 -28.76 -15.61 26.49
CA ARG A 434 -27.50 -14.91 26.82
C ARG A 434 -26.28 -15.55 26.17
N ALA A 435 -26.21 -16.89 26.15
CA ALA A 435 -25.09 -17.59 25.52
C ALA A 435 -25.12 -17.47 23.98
N GLU A 436 -26.30 -17.34 23.37
CA GLU A 436 -26.44 -17.07 21.94
C GLU A 436 -26.03 -15.62 21.59
N ALA A 437 -26.41 -14.65 22.41
CA ALA A 437 -26.00 -13.26 22.25
C ALA A 437 -24.46 -13.08 22.37
N GLU A 438 -23.84 -13.73 23.38
CA GLU A 438 -22.37 -13.72 23.53
C GLU A 438 -21.63 -14.39 22.35
N ARG A 439 -22.24 -15.36 21.67
CA ARG A 439 -21.68 -15.99 20.47
C ARG A 439 -21.81 -15.09 19.24
N ALA A 440 -22.94 -14.37 19.11
CA ALA A 440 -23.18 -13.46 18.00
C ALA A 440 -22.30 -12.20 18.07
N GLU A 441 -21.88 -11.78 19.27
CA GLU A 441 -20.91 -10.67 19.44
C GLU A 441 -19.46 -11.10 19.20
N ALA A 442 -19.18 -12.42 19.20
CA ALA A 442 -17.82 -12.96 19.01
C ALA A 442 -17.51 -13.38 17.55
N GLU A 443 -18.49 -13.38 16.64
CA GLU A 443 -18.35 -13.58 15.19
C GLU A 443 -18.34 -12.24 14.43
#